data_1a86150f4620969d180571de0ea1f66f
#
_entry.id   1a86150f4620969d180571de0ea1f66f
#
_cell.length_a   1.000
_cell.length_b   1.000
_cell.length_c   1.000
_cell.angle_alpha   90.00
_cell.angle_beta   90.00
_cell.angle_gamma   90.00
#
_symmetry.space_group_name_H-M   'P 1'
#
loop_
_entity.id
_entity.type
_entity.pdbx_description
1 polymer ?
#
loop_
_entity_poly.entity_id
_entity_poly.type
_entity_poly.pdbx_seq_one_letter_code
_entity_poly.pdbx_strand_id
1 'polypeptide(L)'
;MGRGGRAFIGTSGWRYDAWREDFYGGRPAGEWLRFCAGRFTGIEVDATFYRLQSPQTFQRWRRETPPDFRFAIKANRFLTHNRKLREPLAAIRLERGRAAGLGAKLAVVLWQLPRNFRCNLERLESFARALHAWRSTRHAIEFRHPSWFMDEVAECLRTHRIAVCQSDAADWPLWDAVTTDLVYVRLHGHAVTYASAYAQSQLRAWARKARRWLREGRDVHVYFDNDAWGHAPRNALRLIELLQRQSREQARRLRD
;
A
#
# COMPACT_ATOMS: atom_id res chain seq x y z
N MET A 1 1.33 25.49 -12.91
CA MET A 1 0.37 24.69 -12.13
C MET A 1 1.04 23.37 -11.76
N GLY A 2 1.21 23.07 -10.48
CA GLY A 2 1.82 21.81 -10.02
C GLY A 2 0.98 20.62 -10.48
N ARG A 3 1.63 19.50 -10.82
CA ARG A 3 0.97 18.26 -11.18
C ARG A 3 0.12 17.77 -9.99
N GLY A 4 -1.19 17.64 -10.13
CA GLY A 4 -2.04 17.06 -9.11
C GLY A 4 -1.61 15.63 -8.78
N GLY A 5 -1.75 15.22 -7.50
CA GLY A 5 -1.44 13.86 -7.05
C GLY A 5 -2.32 12.81 -7.72
N ARG A 6 -1.86 11.55 -7.74
CA ARG A 6 -2.60 10.42 -8.29
C ARG A 6 -3.03 9.44 -7.20
N ALA A 7 -4.21 8.84 -7.35
CA ALA A 7 -4.73 7.82 -6.45
C ALA A 7 -4.55 6.42 -7.03
N PHE A 8 -3.98 5.50 -6.23
CA PHE A 8 -3.84 4.09 -6.52
C PHE A 8 -4.57 3.30 -5.44
N ILE A 9 -5.68 2.66 -5.83
CA ILE A 9 -6.61 2.02 -4.88
C ILE A 9 -6.86 0.58 -5.32
N GLY A 10 -6.84 -0.33 -4.36
CA GLY A 10 -7.13 -1.74 -4.56
C GLY A 10 -7.05 -2.54 -3.27
N THR A 11 -6.64 -3.79 -3.38
CA THR A 11 -6.57 -4.74 -2.27
C THR A 11 -5.13 -5.13 -1.96
N SER A 12 -4.89 -5.63 -0.74
CA SER A 12 -3.68 -6.35 -0.37
C SER A 12 -3.86 -7.80 -0.80
N GLY A 13 -3.21 -8.16 -1.90
CA GLY A 13 -3.43 -9.45 -2.57
C GLY A 13 -4.66 -9.49 -3.50
N TRP A 14 -4.75 -10.60 -4.23
CA TRP A 14 -5.88 -10.89 -5.15
C TRP A 14 -6.20 -12.39 -5.23
N ARG A 15 -5.46 -13.25 -4.53
CA ARG A 15 -5.62 -14.71 -4.59
C ARG A 15 -6.39 -15.22 -3.38
N TYR A 16 -7.69 -14.96 -3.37
CA TYR A 16 -8.60 -15.36 -2.30
C TYR A 16 -9.74 -16.19 -2.89
N ASP A 17 -9.77 -17.50 -2.59
CA ASP A 17 -10.81 -18.41 -3.06
C ASP A 17 -12.19 -18.00 -2.55
N ALA A 18 -12.27 -17.38 -1.38
CA ALA A 18 -13.50 -16.83 -0.82
C ALA A 18 -14.15 -15.73 -1.69
N TRP A 19 -13.40 -15.15 -2.64
CA TRP A 19 -13.93 -14.12 -3.56
C TRP A 19 -14.39 -14.69 -4.90
N ARG A 20 -14.25 -16.00 -5.11
CA ARG A 20 -14.47 -16.67 -6.41
C ARG A 20 -15.84 -16.38 -7.00
N GLU A 21 -16.90 -16.59 -6.22
CA GLU A 21 -18.26 -16.43 -6.73
C GLU A 21 -18.68 -14.95 -6.74
N ASP A 22 -18.61 -14.29 -5.60
CA ASP A 22 -19.18 -12.96 -5.38
C ASP A 22 -18.43 -11.85 -6.12
N PHE A 23 -17.09 -11.94 -6.20
CA PHE A 23 -16.28 -10.88 -6.79
C PHE A 23 -15.75 -11.26 -8.17
N TYR A 24 -15.24 -12.49 -8.34
CA TYR A 24 -14.67 -12.95 -9.61
C TYR A 24 -15.72 -13.54 -10.55
N GLY A 25 -16.96 -13.82 -10.09
CA GLY A 25 -18.04 -14.39 -10.91
C GLY A 25 -17.64 -15.74 -11.50
N GLY A 26 -17.11 -16.66 -10.68
CA GLY A 26 -16.70 -17.99 -11.06
C GLY A 26 -15.44 -18.11 -11.93
N ARG A 27 -14.74 -17.00 -12.23
CA ARG A 27 -13.54 -17.01 -13.10
C ARG A 27 -12.43 -17.86 -12.54
N PRO A 28 -11.64 -18.51 -13.42
CA PRO A 28 -10.46 -19.27 -13.00
C PRO A 28 -9.40 -18.37 -12.39
N ALA A 29 -8.67 -18.87 -11.38
CA ALA A 29 -7.67 -18.12 -10.61
C ALA A 29 -6.57 -17.47 -11.47
N GLY A 30 -6.28 -18.01 -12.64
CA GLY A 30 -5.34 -17.43 -13.60
C GLY A 30 -5.75 -16.06 -14.16
N GLU A 31 -7.04 -15.73 -14.13
CA GLU A 31 -7.60 -14.49 -14.66
C GLU A 31 -7.79 -13.39 -13.57
N TRP A 32 -7.67 -13.74 -12.29
CA TRP A 32 -8.03 -12.84 -11.19
C TRP A 32 -7.21 -11.56 -11.16
N LEU A 33 -5.90 -11.61 -11.47
CA LEU A 33 -5.09 -10.41 -11.53
C LEU A 33 -5.58 -9.46 -12.63
N ARG A 34 -5.84 -9.98 -13.82
CA ARG A 34 -6.36 -9.18 -14.96
C ARG A 34 -7.73 -8.59 -14.64
N PHE A 35 -8.59 -9.38 -14.00
CA PHE A 35 -9.91 -8.93 -13.55
C PHE A 35 -9.81 -7.79 -12.53
N CYS A 36 -8.94 -7.90 -11.53
CA CYS A 36 -8.66 -6.85 -10.55
C CYS A 36 -8.10 -5.59 -11.24
N ALA A 37 -7.14 -5.76 -12.15
CA ALA A 37 -6.50 -4.65 -12.84
C ALA A 37 -7.43 -3.87 -13.78
N GLY A 38 -8.55 -4.46 -14.19
CA GLY A 38 -9.62 -3.76 -14.90
C GLY A 38 -10.57 -2.96 -13.99
N ARG A 39 -10.45 -3.09 -12.66
CA ARG A 39 -11.34 -2.47 -11.66
C ARG A 39 -10.64 -1.57 -10.68
N PHE A 40 -9.41 -1.88 -10.34
CA PHE A 40 -8.54 -1.12 -9.43
C PHE A 40 -7.50 -0.35 -10.22
N THR A 41 -6.90 0.65 -9.58
CA THR A 41 -5.78 1.42 -10.14
C THR A 41 -4.42 0.94 -9.65
N GLY A 42 -4.42 0.10 -8.61
CA GLY A 42 -3.23 -0.55 -8.08
C GLY A 42 -3.56 -1.75 -7.21
N ILE A 43 -2.55 -2.55 -6.91
CA ILE A 43 -2.62 -3.69 -5.98
C ILE A 43 -1.36 -3.72 -5.13
N GLU A 44 -1.51 -4.06 -3.85
CA GLU A 44 -0.41 -4.45 -2.99
C GLU A 44 -0.20 -5.97 -3.10
N VAL A 45 1.03 -6.39 -3.37
CA VAL A 45 1.39 -7.81 -3.43
C VAL A 45 1.84 -8.26 -2.04
N ASP A 46 0.99 -8.98 -1.34
CA ASP A 46 1.27 -9.52 0.00
C ASP A 46 2.02 -10.86 -0.03
N ALA A 47 1.88 -11.64 -1.10
CA ALA A 47 2.54 -12.93 -1.28
C ALA A 47 4.08 -12.85 -1.19
N THR A 48 4.67 -11.70 -1.54
CA THR A 48 6.11 -11.41 -1.43
C THR A 48 6.61 -11.42 0.01
N PHE A 49 5.74 -11.11 0.97
CA PHE A 49 6.04 -11.13 2.39
C PHE A 49 6.42 -12.53 2.89
N TYR A 50 5.72 -13.55 2.41
CA TYR A 50 5.92 -14.94 2.83
C TYR A 50 7.01 -15.65 2.01
N ARG A 51 7.08 -15.33 0.72
CA ARG A 51 8.00 -15.98 -0.22
C ARG A 51 8.50 -15.00 -1.28
N LEU A 52 9.81 -14.91 -1.44
CA LEU A 52 10.41 -14.14 -2.53
C LEU A 52 9.95 -14.70 -3.89
N GLN A 53 9.40 -13.83 -4.72
CA GLN A 53 8.97 -14.18 -6.07
C GLN A 53 10.14 -14.12 -7.05
N SER A 54 10.05 -14.88 -8.16
CA SER A 54 11.05 -14.80 -9.22
C SER A 54 10.88 -13.54 -10.07
N PRO A 55 11.93 -13.03 -10.71
CA PRO A 55 11.81 -11.92 -11.67
C PRO A 55 10.81 -12.22 -12.79
N GLN A 56 10.72 -13.48 -13.25
CA GLN A 56 9.79 -13.92 -14.26
C GLN A 56 8.33 -13.81 -13.80
N THR A 57 8.06 -14.10 -12.53
CA THR A 57 6.73 -13.91 -11.94
C THR A 57 6.32 -12.44 -11.97
N PHE A 58 7.22 -11.53 -11.58
CA PHE A 58 6.97 -10.09 -11.65
C PHE A 58 6.79 -9.60 -13.09
N GLN A 59 7.58 -10.10 -14.04
CA GLN A 59 7.42 -9.79 -15.47
C GLN A 59 6.05 -10.25 -16.00
N ARG A 60 5.57 -11.43 -15.60
CA ARG A 60 4.23 -11.90 -15.94
C ARG A 60 3.17 -10.96 -15.41
N TRP A 61 3.18 -10.59 -14.12
CA TRP A 61 2.21 -9.65 -13.55
C TRP A 61 2.24 -8.28 -14.24
N ARG A 62 3.44 -7.82 -14.61
CA ARG A 62 3.58 -6.59 -15.41
C ARG A 62 2.85 -6.68 -16.75
N ARG A 63 2.95 -7.81 -17.47
CA ARG A 63 2.30 -8.00 -18.77
C ARG A 63 0.78 -8.17 -18.65
N GLU A 64 0.31 -8.78 -17.57
CA GLU A 64 -1.12 -9.06 -17.35
C GLU A 64 -1.95 -7.84 -16.96
N THR A 65 -1.33 -6.68 -16.76
CA THR A 65 -2.01 -5.47 -16.25
C THR A 65 -1.88 -4.28 -17.22
N PRO A 66 -2.79 -3.28 -17.19
CA PRO A 66 -2.72 -2.08 -18.03
C PRO A 66 -1.45 -1.25 -17.78
N PRO A 67 -1.02 -0.40 -18.75
CA PRO A 67 0.22 0.40 -18.62
C PRO A 67 0.25 1.35 -17.42
N ASP A 68 -0.89 1.91 -17.05
CA ASP A 68 -1.08 2.86 -15.94
C ASP A 68 -1.31 2.19 -14.57
N PHE A 69 -1.48 0.87 -14.54
CA PHE A 69 -1.63 0.10 -13.30
C PHE A 69 -0.34 0.09 -12.49
N ARG A 70 -0.46 0.18 -11.15
CA ARG A 70 0.69 0.20 -10.25
C ARG A 70 0.64 -0.92 -9.22
N PHE A 71 1.82 -1.44 -8.93
CA PHE A 71 2.03 -2.40 -7.85
C PHE A 71 2.74 -1.73 -6.69
N ALA A 72 2.25 -1.98 -5.48
CA ALA A 72 3.05 -1.96 -4.28
C ALA A 72 3.46 -3.40 -3.97
N ILE A 73 4.64 -3.61 -3.41
CA ILE A 73 5.04 -4.92 -2.90
C ILE A 73 5.27 -4.85 -1.40
N LYS A 74 4.78 -5.82 -0.66
CA LYS A 74 5.09 -6.00 0.75
C LYS A 74 6.40 -6.76 0.87
N ALA A 75 7.43 -6.10 1.38
CA ALA A 75 8.77 -6.66 1.51
C ALA A 75 8.78 -7.95 2.34
N ASN A 76 9.71 -8.84 2.04
CA ASN A 76 9.80 -10.14 2.69
C ASN A 76 10.02 -10.01 4.20
N ARG A 77 9.32 -10.85 4.97
CA ARG A 77 9.36 -10.86 6.44
C ARG A 77 10.75 -11.11 7.03
N PHE A 78 11.68 -11.64 6.25
CA PHE A 78 13.03 -11.92 6.72
C PHE A 78 13.69 -10.67 7.33
N LEU A 79 13.69 -9.53 6.62
CA LEU A 79 14.31 -8.31 7.12
C LEU A 79 13.50 -7.65 8.24
N THR A 80 12.18 -7.58 8.07
CA THR A 80 11.32 -6.83 9.01
C THR A 80 11.01 -7.61 10.29
N HIS A 81 10.73 -8.92 10.20
CA HIS A 81 10.30 -9.73 11.33
C HIS A 81 11.46 -10.53 11.94
N ASN A 82 12.22 -11.27 11.11
CA ASN A 82 13.25 -12.16 11.65
C ASN A 82 14.50 -11.36 12.05
N ARG A 83 14.98 -10.45 11.20
CA ARG A 83 16.17 -9.61 11.45
C ARG A 83 15.87 -8.32 12.21
N LYS A 84 14.61 -7.88 12.27
CA LYS A 84 14.19 -6.62 12.90
C LYS A 84 15.10 -5.46 12.48
N LEU A 85 15.23 -5.29 11.14
CA LEU A 85 16.03 -4.28 10.44
C LEU A 85 17.56 -4.39 10.60
N ARG A 86 18.08 -5.48 11.15
CA ARG A 86 19.54 -5.68 11.26
C ARG A 86 20.15 -6.04 9.92
N GLU A 87 21.34 -5.52 9.63
CA GLU A 87 22.11 -5.81 8.41
C GLU A 87 21.28 -5.75 7.13
N PRO A 88 20.62 -4.62 6.84
CA PRO A 88 19.54 -4.57 5.86
C PRO A 88 20.01 -4.65 4.40
N LEU A 89 21.26 -4.29 4.10
CA LEU A 89 21.72 -4.00 2.73
C LEU A 89 21.60 -5.20 1.79
N ALA A 90 22.00 -6.39 2.24
CA ALA A 90 21.97 -7.60 1.41
C ALA A 90 20.51 -7.99 1.06
N ALA A 91 19.60 -7.94 2.05
CA ALA A 91 18.19 -8.22 1.85
C ALA A 91 17.52 -7.22 0.90
N ILE A 92 17.81 -5.92 1.06
CA ILE A 92 17.30 -4.86 0.18
C ILE A 92 17.77 -5.07 -1.26
N ARG A 93 19.05 -5.38 -1.48
CA ARG A 93 19.60 -5.65 -2.81
C ARG A 93 18.94 -6.87 -3.47
N LEU A 94 18.73 -7.93 -2.70
CA LEU A 94 18.05 -9.15 -3.16
C LEU A 94 16.61 -8.84 -3.61
N GLU A 95 15.84 -8.14 -2.78
CA GLU A 95 14.46 -7.76 -3.11
C GLU A 95 14.40 -6.84 -4.33
N ARG A 96 15.28 -5.84 -4.41
CA ARG A 96 15.41 -4.97 -5.58
C ARG A 96 15.62 -5.77 -6.87
N GLY A 97 16.57 -6.71 -6.86
CA GLY A 97 16.86 -7.55 -8.02
C GLY A 97 15.66 -8.40 -8.44
N ARG A 98 14.92 -8.97 -7.47
CA ARG A 98 13.71 -9.74 -7.73
C ARG A 98 12.58 -8.89 -8.29
N ALA A 99 12.30 -7.75 -7.67
CA ALA A 99 11.21 -6.86 -8.04
C ALA A 99 11.44 -6.09 -9.35
N ALA A 100 12.66 -6.08 -9.89
CA ALA A 100 13.01 -5.42 -11.16
C ALA A 100 12.12 -5.85 -12.33
N GLY A 101 11.55 -7.07 -12.27
CA GLY A 101 10.59 -7.56 -13.28
C GLY A 101 9.33 -6.72 -13.44
N LEU A 102 8.90 -5.96 -12.41
CA LEU A 102 7.77 -5.04 -12.51
C LEU A 102 8.10 -3.76 -13.31
N GLY A 103 9.38 -3.39 -13.41
CA GLY A 103 9.82 -2.18 -14.11
C GLY A 103 9.09 -0.94 -13.59
N ALA A 104 8.62 -0.08 -14.49
CA ALA A 104 7.93 1.18 -14.14
C ALA A 104 6.58 1.01 -13.44
N LYS A 105 6.04 -0.22 -13.35
CA LYS A 105 4.80 -0.48 -12.59
C LYS A 105 5.04 -0.69 -11.10
N LEU A 106 6.28 -0.90 -10.64
CA LEU A 106 6.61 -0.89 -9.22
C LEU A 106 6.59 0.54 -8.69
N ALA A 107 5.58 0.86 -7.90
CA ALA A 107 5.41 2.21 -7.35
C ALA A 107 6.00 2.35 -5.95
N VAL A 108 5.76 1.35 -5.07
CA VAL A 108 6.12 1.43 -3.65
C VAL A 108 6.56 0.06 -3.13
N VAL A 109 7.51 0.08 -2.20
CA VAL A 109 7.85 -1.08 -1.35
C VAL A 109 7.41 -0.78 0.08
N LEU A 110 6.53 -1.61 0.62
CA LEU A 110 6.07 -1.54 2.00
C LEU A 110 6.93 -2.42 2.92
N TRP A 111 7.48 -1.82 3.96
CA TRP A 111 8.24 -2.49 5.02
C TRP A 111 7.40 -2.55 6.30
N GLN A 112 6.61 -3.61 6.49
CA GLN A 112 5.76 -3.76 7.67
C GLN A 112 6.53 -4.40 8.83
N LEU A 113 6.57 -3.71 9.98
CA LEU A 113 7.21 -4.17 11.21
C LEU A 113 6.24 -4.97 12.09
N PRO A 114 6.72 -5.99 12.84
CA PRO A 114 5.87 -6.76 13.73
C PRO A 114 5.49 -5.97 15.00
N ARG A 115 4.34 -6.31 15.60
CA ARG A 115 3.80 -5.67 16.83
C ARG A 115 4.76 -5.72 18.01
N ASN A 116 5.58 -6.76 18.13
CA ASN A 116 6.53 -6.95 19.20
C ASN A 116 7.90 -6.27 18.95
N PHE A 117 8.00 -5.41 17.95
CA PHE A 117 9.22 -4.66 17.68
C PHE A 117 9.04 -3.21 18.16
N ARG A 118 9.57 -2.94 19.36
CA ARG A 118 9.60 -1.60 19.95
C ARG A 118 10.61 -0.73 19.20
N CYS A 119 10.42 0.59 19.30
CA CYS A 119 11.30 1.57 18.67
C CYS A 119 12.78 1.33 18.98
N ASN A 120 13.57 1.39 17.93
CA ASN A 120 15.03 1.42 17.97
C ASN A 120 15.49 2.35 16.82
N LEU A 121 15.78 3.59 17.16
CA LEU A 121 16.14 4.63 16.21
C LEU A 121 17.41 4.32 15.44
N GLU A 122 18.43 3.75 16.08
CA GLU A 122 19.69 3.37 15.44
C GLU A 122 19.47 2.38 14.30
N ARG A 123 18.63 1.35 14.53
CA ARG A 123 18.28 0.37 13.49
C ARG A 123 17.44 1.00 12.38
N LEU A 124 16.51 1.88 12.72
CA LEU A 124 15.72 2.61 11.73
C LEU A 124 16.62 3.46 10.85
N GLU A 125 17.54 4.21 11.44
CA GLU A 125 18.49 5.05 10.73
C GLU A 125 19.42 4.24 9.82
N SER A 126 19.96 3.13 10.31
CA SER A 126 20.78 2.21 9.54
C SER A 126 20.01 1.61 8.35
N PHE A 127 18.76 1.21 8.59
CA PHE A 127 17.86 0.70 7.56
C PHE A 127 17.53 1.79 6.52
N ALA A 128 17.19 2.99 6.96
CA ALA A 128 16.84 4.12 6.10
C ALA A 128 18.02 4.50 5.18
N ARG A 129 19.25 4.54 5.71
CA ARG A 129 20.46 4.71 4.90
C ARG A 129 20.65 3.59 3.88
N ALA A 130 20.40 2.34 4.26
CA ALA A 130 20.56 1.20 3.35
C ALA A 130 19.55 1.22 2.19
N LEU A 131 18.36 1.82 2.38
CA LEU A 131 17.37 2.01 1.32
C LEU A 131 17.86 2.89 0.17
N HIS A 132 18.90 3.69 0.36
CA HIS A 132 19.54 4.42 -0.74
C HIS A 132 20.06 3.49 -1.85
N ALA A 133 20.32 2.22 -1.55
CA ALA A 133 20.64 1.21 -2.57
C ALA A 133 19.44 0.92 -3.52
N TRP A 134 18.23 1.38 -3.16
CA TRP A 134 17.00 1.20 -3.96
C TRP A 134 16.18 2.51 -4.09
N ARG A 135 16.86 3.64 -4.22
CA ARG A 135 16.23 4.97 -4.34
C ARG A 135 15.42 5.21 -5.62
N SER A 136 15.49 4.29 -6.59
CA SER A 136 14.68 4.34 -7.81
C SER A 136 13.21 4.00 -7.59
N THR A 137 12.84 3.52 -6.40
CA THR A 137 11.48 3.18 -5.99
C THR A 137 11.17 3.91 -4.69
N ARG A 138 9.90 4.26 -4.47
CA ARG A 138 9.43 4.87 -3.21
C ARG A 138 9.27 3.80 -2.14
N HIS A 139 9.46 4.16 -0.88
CA HIS A 139 9.36 3.27 0.26
C HIS A 139 8.32 3.78 1.26
N ALA A 140 7.55 2.85 1.84
CA ALA A 140 6.67 3.10 2.98
C ALA A 140 7.03 2.14 4.12
N ILE A 141 6.82 2.57 5.37
CA ILE A 141 7.03 1.74 6.55
C ILE A 141 5.77 1.71 7.40
N GLU A 142 5.31 0.52 7.78
CA GLU A 142 4.17 0.30 8.67
C GLU A 142 4.65 -0.09 10.06
N PHE A 143 4.37 0.77 11.03
CA PHE A 143 4.61 0.49 12.43
C PHE A 143 3.33 -0.01 13.11
N ARG A 144 3.45 -1.03 13.95
CA ARG A 144 2.34 -1.62 14.72
C ARG A 144 2.51 -1.51 16.23
N HIS A 145 3.62 -0.93 16.70
CA HIS A 145 3.87 -0.67 18.12
C HIS A 145 3.90 0.84 18.37
N PRO A 146 3.17 1.37 19.36
CA PRO A 146 3.02 2.82 19.56
C PRO A 146 4.34 3.52 19.93
N SER A 147 5.36 2.80 20.43
CA SER A 147 6.65 3.40 20.72
C SER A 147 7.39 4.00 19.52
N TRP A 148 6.92 3.73 18.29
CA TRP A 148 7.43 4.33 17.07
C TRP A 148 6.78 5.68 16.73
N PHE A 149 5.69 6.06 17.41
CA PHE A 149 4.88 7.23 17.08
C PHE A 149 5.45 8.47 17.76
N MET A 150 6.60 8.92 17.32
CA MET A 150 7.34 10.05 17.89
C MET A 150 7.98 10.90 16.80
N ASP A 151 8.25 12.16 17.12
CA ASP A 151 8.73 13.15 16.16
C ASP A 151 10.11 12.81 15.61
N GLU A 152 10.99 12.21 16.40
CA GLU A 152 12.32 11.77 15.98
C GLU A 152 12.24 10.68 14.91
N VAL A 153 11.28 9.76 15.02
CA VAL A 153 11.01 8.75 13.99
C VAL A 153 10.49 9.42 12.72
N ALA A 154 9.53 10.34 12.85
CA ALA A 154 8.98 11.08 11.71
C ALA A 154 10.07 11.89 10.99
N GLU A 155 10.99 12.51 11.72
CA GLU A 155 12.09 13.28 11.15
C GLU A 155 13.11 12.40 10.42
N CYS A 156 13.48 11.27 11.00
CA CYS A 156 14.31 10.26 10.32
C CYS A 156 13.67 9.85 8.98
N LEU A 157 12.35 9.59 8.98
CA LEU A 157 11.63 9.17 7.76
C LEU A 157 11.57 10.31 6.73
N ARG A 158 11.37 11.57 7.13
CA ARG A 158 11.39 12.73 6.23
C ARG A 158 12.76 12.89 5.57
N THR A 159 13.82 12.84 6.37
CA THR A 159 15.23 12.95 5.91
C THR A 159 15.54 11.90 4.83
N HIS A 160 15.07 10.68 5.01
CA HIS A 160 15.31 9.58 4.08
C HIS A 160 14.19 9.37 3.03
N ARG A 161 13.20 10.26 2.99
CA ARG A 161 12.04 10.21 2.05
C ARG A 161 11.27 8.88 2.10
N ILE A 162 11.03 8.39 3.31
CA ILE A 162 10.24 7.18 3.56
C ILE A 162 8.86 7.61 4.06
N ALA A 163 7.79 7.09 3.44
CA ALA A 163 6.42 7.37 3.86
C ALA A 163 6.06 6.56 5.11
N VAL A 164 5.38 7.19 6.06
CA VAL A 164 4.64 6.46 7.10
C VAL A 164 3.44 5.80 6.45
N CYS A 165 3.23 4.51 6.72
CA CYS A 165 1.99 3.83 6.40
C CYS A 165 0.95 4.14 7.48
N GLN A 166 -0.15 4.81 7.09
CA GLN A 166 -1.32 4.95 7.94
C GLN A 166 -2.11 3.64 7.92
N SER A 167 -2.03 2.89 9.01
CA SER A 167 -2.60 1.54 9.13
C SER A 167 -3.79 1.57 10.09
N ASP A 168 -5.01 1.43 9.56
CA ASP A 168 -6.25 1.38 10.33
C ASP A 168 -6.64 -0.08 10.63
N ALA A 169 -6.72 -0.41 11.92
CA ALA A 169 -7.06 -1.74 12.42
C ALA A 169 -7.65 -1.65 13.84
N ALA A 170 -8.37 -2.69 14.24
CA ALA A 170 -8.90 -2.78 15.61
C ALA A 170 -7.80 -2.98 16.67
N ASP A 171 -6.68 -3.61 16.31
CA ASP A 171 -5.71 -4.17 17.26
C ASP A 171 -4.47 -3.30 17.51
N TRP A 172 -4.30 -2.21 16.76
CA TRP A 172 -3.18 -1.27 16.95
C TRP A 172 -3.60 0.16 16.62
N PRO A 173 -2.96 1.15 17.28
CA PRO A 173 -3.30 2.55 17.07
C PRO A 173 -2.90 3.03 15.67
N LEU A 174 -3.70 3.96 15.12
CA LEU A 174 -3.40 4.67 13.87
C LEU A 174 -2.41 5.80 14.14
N TRP A 175 -1.31 5.82 13.43
CA TRP A 175 -0.43 6.99 13.36
C TRP A 175 -0.75 7.83 12.12
N ASP A 176 -1.42 8.95 12.31
CA ASP A 176 -1.86 9.87 11.23
C ASP A 176 -0.74 10.87 10.85
N ALA A 177 0.48 10.35 10.62
CA ALA A 177 1.61 11.17 10.17
C ALA A 177 1.77 11.11 8.65
N VAL A 178 2.26 12.21 8.06
CA VAL A 178 2.66 12.30 6.64
C VAL A 178 4.09 12.80 6.58
N THR A 179 4.99 11.97 6.06
CA THR A 179 6.42 12.24 6.05
C THR A 179 6.99 12.55 4.66
N THR A 180 6.21 12.30 3.59
CA THR A 180 6.63 12.53 2.21
C THR A 180 5.49 13.03 1.33
N ASP A 181 5.77 13.22 0.03
CA ASP A 181 4.78 13.44 -1.04
C ASP A 181 4.04 12.14 -1.46
N LEU A 182 4.36 11.00 -0.85
CA LEU A 182 3.63 9.75 -0.92
C LEU A 182 2.81 9.57 0.37
N VAL A 183 1.52 9.29 0.24
CA VAL A 183 0.68 8.80 1.33
C VAL A 183 0.34 7.34 1.08
N TYR A 184 0.63 6.49 2.05
CA TYR A 184 0.37 5.05 1.98
C TYR A 184 -0.60 4.66 3.09
N VAL A 185 -1.72 4.05 2.73
CA VAL A 185 -2.80 3.69 3.66
C VAL A 185 -3.10 2.20 3.53
N ARG A 186 -3.21 1.51 4.66
CA ARG A 186 -3.70 0.13 4.74
C ARG A 186 -4.93 0.07 5.63
N LEU A 187 -6.00 -0.53 5.12
CA LEU A 187 -7.31 -0.61 5.76
C LEU A 187 -7.61 -2.07 6.10
N HIS A 188 -7.29 -2.46 7.34
CA HIS A 188 -7.34 -3.85 7.81
C HIS A 188 -8.69 -4.27 8.40
N GLY A 189 -9.65 -3.34 8.50
CA GLY A 189 -10.91 -3.56 9.23
C GLY A 189 -10.92 -2.84 10.57
N HIS A 190 -11.75 -1.82 10.68
CA HIS A 190 -11.77 -0.90 11.83
C HIS A 190 -12.29 -1.54 13.12
N ALA A 191 -13.32 -2.38 13.04
CA ALA A 191 -13.95 -3.02 14.21
C ALA A 191 -13.35 -4.39 14.53
N VAL A 192 -13.00 -5.18 13.50
CA VAL A 192 -12.34 -6.49 13.62
C VAL A 192 -11.28 -6.58 12.53
N THR A 193 -10.03 -6.72 12.95
CA THR A 193 -8.88 -6.78 12.04
C THR A 193 -9.03 -7.94 11.05
N TYR A 194 -8.80 -7.66 9.77
CA TYR A 194 -8.94 -8.54 8.60
C TYR A 194 -10.36 -9.00 8.27
N ALA A 195 -11.37 -8.70 9.10
CA ALA A 195 -12.70 -9.26 8.97
C ALA A 195 -13.83 -8.23 8.81
N SER A 196 -13.79 -7.07 9.47
CA SER A 196 -14.90 -6.13 9.39
C SER A 196 -14.93 -5.31 8.10
N ALA A 197 -16.13 -5.12 7.55
CA ALA A 197 -16.37 -4.16 6.47
C ALA A 197 -16.23 -2.72 6.98
N TYR A 198 -15.76 -1.81 6.10
CA TYR A 198 -15.83 -0.38 6.35
C TYR A 198 -17.23 0.15 6.06
N ALA A 199 -17.82 0.83 7.03
CA ALA A 199 -19.10 1.52 6.86
C ALA A 199 -18.97 2.69 5.86
N GLN A 200 -20.09 3.09 5.25
CA GLN A 200 -20.13 4.17 4.28
C GLN A 200 -19.59 5.51 4.84
N SER A 201 -19.83 5.81 6.13
CA SER A 201 -19.31 6.99 6.82
C SER A 201 -17.78 6.98 6.92
N GLN A 202 -17.20 5.84 7.22
CA GLN A 202 -15.75 5.61 7.30
C GLN A 202 -15.08 5.75 5.92
N LEU A 203 -15.65 5.14 4.88
CA LEU A 203 -15.17 5.29 3.50
C LEU A 203 -15.25 6.74 3.02
N ARG A 204 -16.31 7.49 3.38
CA ARG A 204 -16.40 8.92 3.10
C ARG A 204 -15.32 9.72 3.84
N ALA A 205 -14.99 9.36 5.08
CA ALA A 205 -13.91 10.00 5.84
C ALA A 205 -12.55 9.77 5.17
N TRP A 206 -12.24 8.54 4.77
CA TRP A 206 -11.02 8.22 4.02
C TRP A 206 -10.99 8.91 2.65
N ALA A 207 -12.12 8.99 1.93
CA ALA A 207 -12.20 9.75 0.69
C ALA A 207 -11.92 11.24 0.88
N ARG A 208 -12.38 11.87 1.98
CA ARG A 208 -12.05 13.29 2.30
C ARG A 208 -10.56 13.47 2.55
N LYS A 209 -9.94 12.58 3.35
CA LYS A 209 -8.49 12.60 3.59
C LYS A 209 -7.72 12.46 2.27
N ALA A 210 -8.04 11.45 1.46
CA ALA A 210 -7.39 11.20 0.19
C ALA A 210 -7.46 12.41 -0.76
N ARG A 211 -8.62 13.06 -0.87
CA ARG A 211 -8.77 14.26 -1.69
C ARG A 211 -7.93 15.43 -1.22
N ARG A 212 -7.82 15.63 0.10
CA ARG A 212 -6.94 16.66 0.64
C ARG A 212 -5.51 16.42 0.18
N TRP A 213 -4.98 15.22 0.34
CA TRP A 213 -3.62 14.86 -0.07
C TRP A 213 -3.40 14.98 -1.58
N LEU A 214 -4.38 14.56 -2.39
CA LEU A 214 -4.33 14.72 -3.86
C LEU A 214 -4.26 16.19 -4.28
N ARG A 215 -5.02 17.08 -3.62
CA ARG A 215 -4.96 18.53 -3.86
C ARG A 215 -3.63 19.15 -3.43
N GLU A 216 -3.01 18.60 -2.39
CA GLU A 216 -1.65 18.96 -1.95
C GLU A 216 -0.55 18.42 -2.90
N GLY A 217 -0.93 17.78 -4.01
CA GLY A 217 0.00 17.22 -4.99
C GLY A 217 0.62 15.88 -4.59
N ARG A 218 0.12 15.23 -3.52
CA ARG A 218 0.63 13.94 -3.04
C ARG A 218 0.04 12.78 -3.82
N ASP A 219 0.86 11.79 -4.14
CA ASP A 219 0.35 10.48 -4.60
C ASP A 219 -0.21 9.69 -3.41
N VAL A 220 -1.39 9.08 -3.59
CA VAL A 220 -2.12 8.37 -2.52
C VAL A 220 -2.31 6.91 -2.90
N HIS A 221 -1.76 6.02 -2.11
CA HIS A 221 -1.94 4.58 -2.23
C HIS A 221 -2.85 4.08 -1.09
N VAL A 222 -3.95 3.41 -1.41
CA VAL A 222 -4.88 2.84 -0.43
C VAL A 222 -5.14 1.38 -0.75
N TYR A 223 -4.78 0.49 0.16
CA TYR A 223 -4.96 -0.94 0.00
C TYR A 223 -5.80 -1.52 1.14
N PHE A 224 -6.88 -2.19 0.76
CA PHE A 224 -7.77 -2.88 1.69
C PHE A 224 -7.25 -4.29 1.96
N ASP A 225 -7.12 -4.62 3.24
CA ASP A 225 -6.60 -5.88 3.77
C ASP A 225 -7.63 -6.57 4.71
N ASN A 226 -8.91 -6.19 4.58
CA ASN A 226 -10.05 -6.81 5.25
C ASN A 226 -10.70 -7.88 4.34
N ASP A 227 -9.96 -8.96 4.13
CA ASP A 227 -10.19 -9.93 3.06
C ASP A 227 -11.39 -10.85 3.28
N ALA A 228 -11.80 -11.05 4.54
CA ALA A 228 -12.89 -11.93 4.87
C ALA A 228 -14.18 -11.54 4.14
N TRP A 229 -14.89 -12.52 3.64
CA TRP A 229 -16.20 -12.40 2.95
C TRP A 229 -16.23 -11.39 1.79
N GLY A 230 -15.08 -11.13 1.16
CA GLY A 230 -14.99 -10.20 0.03
C GLY A 230 -15.24 -8.73 0.38
N HIS A 231 -14.98 -8.33 1.62
CA HIS A 231 -15.13 -6.92 2.03
C HIS A 231 -14.11 -6.01 1.36
N ALA A 232 -12.85 -6.44 1.28
CA ALA A 232 -11.77 -5.65 0.69
C ALA A 232 -12.08 -5.16 -0.73
N PRO A 233 -12.43 -6.01 -1.71
CA PRO A 233 -12.73 -5.55 -3.06
C PRO A 233 -13.95 -4.64 -3.14
N ARG A 234 -15.01 -4.89 -2.36
CA ARG A 234 -16.20 -4.03 -2.33
C ARG A 234 -15.89 -2.65 -1.77
N ASN A 235 -15.12 -2.59 -0.67
CA ASN A 235 -14.69 -1.32 -0.06
C ASN A 235 -13.75 -0.54 -0.99
N ALA A 236 -12.82 -1.20 -1.69
CA ALA A 236 -11.92 -0.57 -2.66
C ALA A 236 -12.70 0.07 -3.82
N LEU A 237 -13.64 -0.66 -4.43
CA LEU A 237 -14.50 -0.12 -5.49
C LEU A 237 -15.32 1.07 -4.99
N ARG A 238 -15.87 0.97 -3.77
CA ARG A 238 -16.64 2.07 -3.20
C ARG A 238 -15.81 3.33 -2.96
N LEU A 239 -14.57 3.19 -2.51
CA LEU A 239 -13.67 4.31 -2.34
C LEU A 239 -13.32 4.96 -3.70
N ILE A 240 -13.07 4.16 -4.73
CA ILE A 240 -12.84 4.65 -6.10
C ILE A 240 -14.04 5.49 -6.59
N GLU A 241 -15.27 4.96 -6.46
CA GLU A 241 -16.49 5.70 -6.83
C GLU A 241 -16.61 7.04 -6.09
N LEU A 242 -16.36 7.03 -4.77
CA LEU A 242 -16.42 8.25 -3.97
C LEU A 242 -15.45 9.31 -4.46
N LEU A 243 -14.23 8.94 -4.88
CA LEU A 243 -13.26 9.88 -5.41
C LEU A 243 -13.65 10.40 -6.79
N GLN A 244 -14.17 9.55 -7.67
CA GLN A 244 -14.56 9.91 -9.04
C GLN A 244 -15.79 10.83 -9.12
N ARG A 245 -16.80 10.61 -8.28
CA ARG A 245 -18.05 11.41 -8.30
C ARG A 245 -17.78 12.89 -8.10
N GLN A 246 -16.97 13.26 -7.13
CA GLN A 246 -16.69 14.68 -6.88
C GLN A 246 -15.75 15.32 -7.90
N SER A 247 -14.84 14.56 -8.50
CA SER A 247 -14.05 15.10 -9.62
C SER A 247 -14.96 15.50 -10.78
N ARG A 248 -16.03 14.74 -11.03
CA ARG A 248 -17.05 15.08 -12.05
C ARG A 248 -17.92 16.27 -11.64
N GLU A 249 -18.32 16.38 -10.38
CA GLU A 249 -19.08 17.51 -9.86
C GLU A 249 -18.27 18.82 -9.89
N GLN A 250 -17.00 18.74 -9.54
CA GLN A 250 -16.09 19.90 -9.60
C GLN A 250 -15.81 20.34 -11.05
N ALA A 251 -15.64 19.38 -11.97
CA ALA A 251 -15.48 19.68 -13.39
C ALA A 251 -16.76 20.29 -14.02
N ARG A 252 -17.95 19.94 -13.52
CA ARG A 252 -19.21 20.60 -13.94
C ARG A 252 -19.29 22.03 -13.44
N ARG A 253 -19.02 22.28 -12.15
CA ARG A 253 -19.06 23.64 -11.55
C ARG A 253 -18.03 24.62 -12.11
N LEU A 254 -17.01 24.14 -12.81
CA LEU A 254 -16.02 24.99 -13.49
C LEU A 254 -16.40 25.28 -14.95
N ARG A 255 -17.47 24.67 -15.46
CA ARG A 255 -18.01 24.88 -16.82
C ARG A 255 -19.27 25.73 -16.81
N ASP A 256 -19.94 25.81 -15.66
CA ASP A 256 -21.09 26.67 -15.38
C ASP A 256 -20.60 28.02 -14.79
#